data_46c73b289f9cd2bc7d1e5c082228805c
#
_entry.id   46c73b289f9cd2bc7d1e5c082228805c
#
_cell.length_a   1.000
_cell.length_b   1.000
_cell.length_c   1.000
_cell.angle_alpha   90.00
_cell.angle_beta   90.00
_cell.angle_gamma   90.00
#
_symmetry.space_group_name_H-M   'P 1'
#
loop_
_entity.id
_entity.type
_entity.pdbx_description
1 polymer ?
#
loop_
_entity_poly.entity_id
_entity_poly.type
_entity_poly.pdbx_seq_one_letter_code
_entity_poly.pdbx_strand_id
1 'polypeptide(L)'
;LLRALPESVDSEVVCGISTPVYFCSKLKIPWQDIPTVNLHGVSSNIARNAARYHRCFFLLGGKLGAREVCRRLCDYGMGGINVYIGECLGYPHERILTGKAETFINTGFDNLSVLMTDNTEPELFSRSGIPDGEFIRGEVPMTKSEVRALVI
;
A
#
# COMPACT_ATOMS: atom_id res chain seq x y z
N LEU A 1 24.79 5.80 -1.14
CA LEU A 1 25.40 6.81 -0.25
C LEU A 1 26.87 6.48 0.04
N LEU A 2 27.20 5.29 0.62
CA LEU A 2 28.60 4.91 0.94
C LEU A 2 29.55 4.96 -0.25
N ARG A 3 29.11 4.61 -1.47
CA ARG A 3 29.91 4.70 -2.70
C ARG A 3 30.26 6.14 -3.14
N ALA A 4 29.58 7.13 -2.58
CA ALA A 4 29.82 8.54 -2.88
C ALA A 4 30.72 9.23 -1.85
N LEU A 5 31.13 8.51 -0.81
CA LEU A 5 32.08 9.05 0.17
C LEU A 5 33.52 8.95 -0.38
N PRO A 6 34.36 9.98 -0.16
CA PRO A 6 35.79 9.88 -0.45
C PRO A 6 36.42 8.76 0.38
N GLU A 7 37.42 8.07 -0.19
CA GLU A 7 38.15 7.00 0.51
C GLU A 7 38.86 7.47 1.82
N SER A 8 39.07 8.78 1.94
CA SER A 8 39.67 9.40 3.14
C SER A 8 38.71 9.52 4.32
N VAL A 9 37.42 9.19 4.14
CA VAL A 9 36.43 9.26 5.21
C VAL A 9 36.32 7.90 5.87
N ASP A 10 36.73 7.82 7.13
CA ASP A 10 36.47 6.64 7.94
C ASP A 10 34.97 6.52 8.23
N SER A 11 34.40 5.36 7.93
CA SER A 11 32.96 5.15 8.03
C SER A 11 32.63 3.78 8.60
N GLU A 12 31.74 3.76 9.60
CA GLU A 12 31.17 2.54 10.18
C GLU A 12 29.71 2.38 9.76
N VAL A 13 29.32 1.16 9.38
CA VAL A 13 27.93 0.82 9.04
C VAL A 13 27.29 0.14 10.25
N VAL A 14 26.38 0.85 10.91
CA VAL A 14 25.58 0.29 11.99
C VAL A 14 24.21 -0.13 11.43
N CYS A 15 23.93 -1.43 11.44
CA CYS A 15 22.67 -1.97 10.98
C CYS A 15 21.54 -1.71 11.99
N GLY A 16 20.38 -1.25 11.48
CA GLY A 16 19.16 -1.09 12.25
C GLY A 16 18.04 -2.03 11.78
N ILE A 17 16.99 -2.13 12.58
CA ILE A 17 15.77 -2.84 12.21
C ILE A 17 14.96 -1.91 11.30
N SER A 18 14.56 -2.39 10.11
CA SER A 18 13.72 -1.59 9.21
C SER A 18 12.29 -1.45 9.76
N THR A 19 11.63 -0.35 9.44
CA THR A 19 10.25 -0.06 9.87
C THR A 19 9.25 -1.18 9.53
N PRO A 20 9.24 -1.78 8.32
CA PRO A 20 8.37 -2.92 8.03
C PRO A 20 8.59 -4.11 8.95
N VAL A 21 9.85 -4.47 9.21
CA VAL A 21 10.20 -5.59 10.09
C VAL A 21 9.76 -5.32 11.52
N TYR A 22 10.03 -4.13 12.04
CA TYR A 22 9.61 -3.73 13.38
C TYR A 22 8.08 -3.77 13.52
N PHE A 23 7.36 -3.16 12.57
CA PHE A 23 5.89 -3.11 12.60
C PHE A 23 5.27 -4.50 12.53
N CYS A 24 5.72 -5.34 11.61
CA CYS A 24 5.26 -6.73 11.50
C CYS A 24 5.54 -7.53 12.78
N SER A 25 6.68 -7.32 13.43
CA SER A 25 7.00 -7.98 14.71
C SER A 25 6.00 -7.61 15.82
N LYS A 26 5.59 -6.34 15.90
CA LYS A 26 4.56 -5.88 16.85
C LYS A 26 3.20 -6.52 16.58
N LEU A 27 2.88 -6.73 15.32
CA LEU A 27 1.63 -7.39 14.90
C LEU A 27 1.71 -8.92 14.95
N LYS A 28 2.88 -9.50 15.20
CA LYS A 28 3.17 -10.95 15.14
C LYS A 28 2.86 -11.55 13.76
N ILE A 29 3.19 -10.81 12.71
CA ILE A 29 2.97 -11.16 11.30
C ILE A 29 4.33 -11.40 10.64
N PRO A 30 4.51 -12.49 9.85
CA PRO A 30 5.70 -12.65 9.00
C PRO A 30 5.79 -11.50 7.99
N TRP A 31 6.98 -10.96 7.78
CA TRP A 31 7.19 -9.79 6.93
C TRP A 31 7.72 -10.12 5.52
N GLN A 32 8.25 -11.34 5.32
CA GLN A 32 9.06 -11.72 4.15
C GLN A 32 8.32 -11.57 2.83
N ASP A 33 7.02 -11.90 2.82
CA ASP A 33 6.19 -11.89 1.60
C ASP A 33 5.32 -10.64 1.48
N ILE A 34 5.57 -9.62 2.30
CA ILE A 34 4.80 -8.37 2.28
C ILE A 34 5.51 -7.34 1.42
N PRO A 35 4.97 -7.01 0.23
CA PRO A 35 5.54 -5.96 -0.59
C PRO A 35 5.46 -4.61 0.11
N THR A 36 6.52 -3.82 -0.03
CA THR A 36 6.61 -2.47 0.51
C THR A 36 6.49 -1.46 -0.60
N VAL A 37 5.50 -0.58 -0.50
CA VAL A 37 5.25 0.54 -1.41
C VAL A 37 5.67 1.84 -0.74
N ASN A 38 6.61 2.53 -1.34
CA ASN A 38 7.03 3.85 -0.87
C ASN A 38 6.14 4.93 -1.48
N LEU A 39 5.41 5.66 -0.61
CA LEU A 39 4.57 6.80 -0.98
C LEU A 39 5.25 8.14 -0.66
N HIS A 40 6.50 8.13 -0.17
CA HIS A 40 7.23 9.33 0.17
C HIS A 40 7.75 10.03 -1.09
N GLY A 41 7.04 11.07 -1.52
CA GLY A 41 7.42 11.85 -2.71
C GLY A 41 7.19 11.15 -4.05
N VAL A 42 6.56 9.97 -4.06
CA VAL A 42 6.30 9.19 -5.27
C VAL A 42 4.81 8.91 -5.40
N SER A 43 4.27 9.07 -6.61
CA SER A 43 2.91 8.64 -6.93
C SER A 43 2.88 7.13 -7.14
N SER A 44 2.07 6.42 -6.37
CA SER A 44 1.80 4.99 -6.57
C SER A 44 0.30 4.72 -6.51
N ASN A 45 -0.14 3.70 -7.24
CA ASN A 45 -1.55 3.29 -7.22
C ASN A 45 -1.82 2.46 -5.94
N ILE A 46 -2.33 3.12 -4.91
CA ILE A 46 -2.63 2.54 -3.60
C ILE A 46 -3.65 1.42 -3.73
N ALA A 47 -4.78 1.70 -4.40
CA ALA A 47 -5.87 0.74 -4.52
C ALA A 47 -5.45 -0.54 -5.26
N ARG A 48 -4.68 -0.40 -6.36
CA ARG A 48 -4.17 -1.55 -7.11
C ARG A 48 -3.24 -2.43 -6.25
N ASN A 49 -2.34 -1.80 -5.46
CA ASN A 49 -1.46 -2.58 -4.59
C ASN A 49 -2.26 -3.27 -3.47
N ALA A 50 -3.22 -2.58 -2.86
CA ALA A 50 -4.07 -3.16 -1.83
C ALA A 50 -4.98 -4.28 -2.37
N ALA A 51 -5.47 -4.17 -3.62
CA ALA A 51 -6.28 -5.21 -4.27
C ALA A 51 -5.46 -6.45 -4.61
N ARG A 52 -4.23 -6.28 -5.08
CA ARG A 52 -3.40 -7.34 -5.62
C ARG A 52 -2.80 -8.29 -4.57
N TYR A 53 -2.46 -7.78 -3.40
CA TYR A 53 -1.73 -8.52 -2.39
C TYR A 53 -2.58 -8.79 -1.15
N HIS A 54 -2.39 -9.96 -0.52
CA HIS A 54 -2.99 -10.25 0.79
C HIS A 54 -2.61 -9.18 1.81
N ARG A 55 -1.33 -8.79 1.83
CA ARG A 55 -0.83 -7.69 2.64
C ARG A 55 0.06 -6.81 1.81
N CYS A 56 -0.04 -5.51 2.02
CA CYS A 56 0.83 -4.54 1.38
C CYS A 56 1.19 -3.46 2.41
N PHE A 57 2.49 -3.23 2.58
CA PHE A 57 3.01 -2.23 3.50
C PHE A 57 3.27 -0.92 2.75
N PHE A 58 2.79 0.18 3.32
CA PHE A 58 2.94 1.52 2.76
C PHE A 58 3.80 2.38 3.69
N LEU A 59 4.94 2.84 3.18
CA LEU A 59 5.72 3.91 3.79
C LEU A 59 5.06 5.24 3.42
N LEU A 60 4.48 5.88 4.40
CA LEU A 60 3.71 7.12 4.23
C LEU A 60 4.61 8.35 4.27
N GLY A 61 4.18 9.44 3.64
CA GLY A 61 4.94 10.69 3.70
C GLY A 61 4.30 11.84 2.94
N GLY A 62 4.64 13.05 3.34
CA GLY A 62 4.15 14.28 2.70
C GLY A 62 2.62 14.40 2.75
N LYS A 63 1.99 14.52 1.58
CA LYS A 63 0.53 14.63 1.46
C LYS A 63 -0.21 13.29 1.62
N LEU A 64 0.49 12.17 1.58
CA LEU A 64 -0.08 10.81 1.65
C LEU A 64 0.11 10.22 3.05
N GLY A 65 -0.54 10.82 4.04
CA GLY A 65 -0.65 10.27 5.40
C GLY A 65 -1.70 9.16 5.49
N ALA A 66 -1.79 8.49 6.65
CA ALA A 66 -2.66 7.33 6.87
C ALA A 66 -4.14 7.63 6.55
N ARG A 67 -4.66 8.78 6.99
CA ARG A 67 -6.02 9.23 6.68
C ARG A 67 -6.28 9.33 5.18
N GLU A 68 -5.37 9.93 4.42
CA GLU A 68 -5.52 10.11 2.98
C GLU A 68 -5.48 8.78 2.24
N VAL A 69 -4.62 7.84 2.68
CA VAL A 69 -4.59 6.48 2.13
C VAL A 69 -5.91 5.75 2.38
N CYS A 70 -6.46 5.82 3.60
CA CYS A 70 -7.76 5.24 3.93
C CYS A 70 -8.89 5.85 3.09
N ARG A 71 -8.90 7.18 2.91
CA ARG A 71 -9.88 7.86 2.07
C ARG A 71 -9.81 7.37 0.62
N ARG A 72 -8.61 7.27 0.04
CA ARG A 72 -8.44 6.75 -1.32
C ARG A 72 -8.89 5.30 -1.45
N LEU A 73 -8.64 4.45 -0.47
CA LEU A 73 -9.18 3.09 -0.46
C LEU A 73 -10.71 3.09 -0.51
N CYS A 74 -11.37 3.97 0.26
CA CYS A 74 -12.82 4.14 0.20
C CYS A 74 -13.31 4.65 -1.15
N ASP A 75 -12.64 5.63 -1.75
CA ASP A 75 -12.98 6.18 -3.08
C ASP A 75 -12.96 5.10 -4.17
N TYR A 76 -12.15 4.05 -3.99
CA TYR A 76 -12.08 2.88 -4.88
C TYR A 76 -12.93 1.69 -4.42
N GLY A 77 -13.88 1.90 -3.51
CA GLY A 77 -14.78 0.85 -3.03
C GLY A 77 -14.14 -0.15 -2.06
N MET A 78 -12.93 0.13 -1.56
CA MET A 78 -12.17 -0.74 -0.65
C MET A 78 -12.25 -0.29 0.82
N GLY A 79 -13.29 0.46 1.21
CA GLY A 79 -13.46 0.94 2.58
C GLY A 79 -13.54 -0.17 3.63
N GLY A 80 -14.02 -1.35 3.24
CA GLY A 80 -14.12 -2.54 4.08
C GLY A 80 -12.81 -3.31 4.28
N ILE A 81 -11.70 -2.95 3.63
CA ILE A 81 -10.41 -3.62 3.81
C ILE A 81 -9.87 -3.39 5.23
N ASN A 82 -9.27 -4.41 5.83
CA ASN A 82 -8.60 -4.23 7.10
C ASN A 82 -7.29 -3.47 6.92
N VAL A 83 -6.99 -2.57 7.84
CA VAL A 83 -5.74 -1.82 7.88
C VAL A 83 -5.14 -1.85 9.27
N TYR A 84 -3.81 -1.89 9.32
CA TYR A 84 -3.00 -1.68 10.51
C TYR A 84 -2.25 -0.38 10.31
N ILE A 85 -2.34 0.53 11.27
CA ILE A 85 -1.69 1.84 11.21
C ILE A 85 -0.75 1.95 12.40
N GLY A 86 0.54 2.20 12.12
CA GLY A 86 1.55 2.43 13.14
C GLY A 86 1.97 3.89 13.14
N GLU A 87 1.99 4.52 14.29
CA GLU A 87 2.46 5.89 14.50
C GLU A 87 3.62 5.91 15.46
N CYS A 88 4.62 6.73 15.16
CA CYS A 88 5.79 6.97 16.00
C CYS A 88 6.44 5.67 16.49
N LEU A 89 6.58 4.68 15.59
CA LEU A 89 7.10 3.36 15.91
C LEU A 89 8.50 3.44 16.54
N GLY A 90 8.68 2.77 17.67
CA GLY A 90 9.92 2.78 18.45
C GLY A 90 10.08 4.00 19.37
N TYR A 91 9.15 4.93 19.41
CA TYR A 91 9.15 6.08 20.32
C TYR A 91 8.28 5.82 21.56
N PRO A 92 8.45 6.58 22.66
CA PRO A 92 7.66 6.39 23.88
C PRO A 92 6.14 6.56 23.68
N HIS A 93 5.73 7.28 22.64
CA HIS A 93 4.33 7.51 22.29
C HIS A 93 3.88 6.69 21.07
N GLU A 94 4.53 5.54 20.83
CA GLU A 94 4.14 4.59 19.81
C GLU A 94 2.67 4.20 19.95
N ARG A 95 1.95 4.20 18.83
CA ARG A 95 0.55 3.78 18.77
C ARG A 95 0.31 2.89 17.56
N ILE A 96 -0.39 1.77 17.78
CA ILE A 96 -0.81 0.86 16.71
C ILE A 96 -2.33 0.74 16.75
N LEU A 97 -2.95 0.99 15.60
CA LEU A 97 -4.40 0.98 15.41
C LEU A 97 -4.76 -0.08 14.38
N THR A 98 -5.88 -0.74 14.58
CA THR A 98 -6.40 -1.77 13.68
C THR A 98 -7.87 -1.54 13.43
N GLY A 99 -8.33 -1.67 12.21
CA GLY A 99 -9.74 -1.51 11.86
C GLY A 99 -9.98 -1.54 10.35
N LYS A 100 -11.18 -1.18 9.94
CA LYS A 100 -11.53 -0.99 8.54
C LYS A 100 -11.02 0.36 8.04
N ALA A 101 -10.62 0.47 6.77
CA ALA A 101 -10.14 1.73 6.20
C ALA A 101 -11.17 2.87 6.38
N GLU A 102 -12.46 2.58 6.20
CA GLU A 102 -13.55 3.55 6.37
C GLU A 102 -13.65 4.17 7.77
N THR A 103 -13.20 3.46 8.81
CA THR A 103 -13.25 3.98 10.19
C THR A 103 -12.20 5.06 10.44
N PHE A 104 -11.20 5.18 9.59
CA PHE A 104 -10.05 6.07 9.78
C PHE A 104 -10.05 7.32 8.89
N ILE A 105 -11.05 7.49 8.02
CA ILE A 105 -11.11 8.64 7.09
C ILE A 105 -11.22 10.00 7.77
N ASN A 106 -11.71 10.04 9.01
CA ASN A 106 -11.85 11.26 9.81
C ASN A 106 -10.88 11.30 11.01
N THR A 107 -9.97 10.33 11.12
CA THR A 107 -9.01 10.24 12.23
C THR A 107 -7.77 11.08 11.93
N GLY A 108 -7.30 11.84 12.94
CA GLY A 108 -6.01 12.51 12.88
C GLY A 108 -4.88 11.54 13.17
N PHE A 109 -3.79 11.63 12.39
CA PHE A 109 -2.61 10.79 12.53
C PHE A 109 -1.35 11.64 12.57
N ASP A 110 -0.32 11.13 13.22
CA ASP A 110 1.02 11.72 13.19
C ASP A 110 1.62 11.60 11.78
N ASN A 111 2.46 12.56 11.40
CA ASN A 111 3.18 12.52 10.13
C ASN A 111 4.16 11.34 10.06
N LEU A 112 4.68 10.89 11.20
CA LEU A 112 5.55 9.72 11.32
C LEU A 112 4.69 8.47 11.46
N SER A 113 4.01 8.11 10.38
CA SER A 113 3.10 6.97 10.35
C SER A 113 3.38 6.02 9.18
N VAL A 114 2.95 4.78 9.35
CA VAL A 114 2.97 3.72 8.33
C VAL A 114 1.61 3.04 8.30
N LEU A 115 1.29 2.38 7.18
CA LEU A 115 0.05 1.65 7.04
C LEU A 115 0.32 0.30 6.36
N MET A 116 -0.37 -0.75 6.80
CA MET A 116 -0.41 -2.03 6.11
C MET A 116 -1.88 -2.41 5.86
N THR A 117 -2.19 -2.79 4.63
CA THR A 117 -3.50 -3.36 4.28
C THR A 117 -3.48 -4.87 4.51
N ASP A 118 -4.63 -5.44 4.89
CA ASP A 118 -4.86 -6.89 4.99
C ASP A 118 -6.12 -7.24 4.20
N ASN A 119 -5.91 -7.72 2.98
CA ASN A 119 -6.95 -8.10 2.03
C ASN A 119 -7.14 -9.63 2.07
N THR A 120 -8.29 -10.08 2.53
CA THR A 120 -8.61 -11.51 2.61
C THR A 120 -8.90 -12.14 1.25
N GLU A 121 -9.25 -11.32 0.25
CA GLU A 121 -9.63 -11.76 -1.09
C GLU A 121 -8.83 -10.98 -2.16
N PRO A 122 -7.51 -11.19 -2.26
CA PRO A 122 -6.70 -10.47 -3.22
C PRO A 122 -7.02 -10.88 -4.65
N GLU A 123 -7.00 -9.91 -5.57
CA GLU A 123 -7.09 -10.15 -7.00
C GLU A 123 -5.78 -10.76 -7.51
N LEU A 124 -5.68 -12.08 -7.46
CA LEU A 124 -4.47 -12.82 -7.85
C LEU A 124 -4.16 -12.72 -9.35
N PHE A 125 -5.15 -12.34 -10.15
CA PHE A 125 -5.00 -12.20 -11.60
C PHE A 125 -5.47 -10.82 -12.06
N SER A 126 -4.60 -10.11 -12.74
CA SER A 126 -5.00 -9.00 -13.59
C SER A 126 -5.88 -9.59 -14.71
N ARG A 127 -7.17 -9.31 -14.68
CA ARG A 127 -8.05 -9.63 -15.82
C ARG A 127 -7.53 -8.84 -17.02
N SER A 128 -7.09 -9.54 -18.06
CA SER A 128 -6.75 -8.92 -19.33
C SER A 128 -8.03 -8.41 -19.97
N GLY A 129 -8.30 -7.12 -19.84
CA GLY A 129 -9.44 -6.45 -20.42
C GLY A 129 -10.73 -6.54 -19.59
N ILE A 130 -11.70 -5.71 -19.96
CA ILE A 130 -13.03 -5.65 -19.38
C ILE A 130 -13.93 -6.67 -20.11
N PRO A 131 -14.66 -7.55 -19.38
CA PRO A 131 -15.62 -8.49 -19.99
C PRO A 131 -16.66 -7.78 -20.85
N ASP A 132 -17.09 -8.42 -21.93
CA ASP A 132 -18.06 -7.84 -22.87
C ASP A 132 -19.37 -7.42 -22.21
N GLY A 133 -19.80 -8.10 -21.15
CA GLY A 133 -21.02 -7.80 -20.42
C GLY A 133 -20.99 -6.54 -19.57
N GLU A 134 -19.80 -6.00 -19.31
CA GLU A 134 -19.61 -4.77 -18.50
C GLU A 134 -19.66 -3.49 -19.36
N PHE A 135 -19.74 -3.64 -20.70
CA PHE A 135 -19.88 -2.49 -21.57
C PHE A 135 -21.37 -2.19 -21.87
N ILE A 136 -21.72 -0.91 -21.83
CA ILE A 136 -22.99 -0.42 -22.40
C ILE A 136 -22.85 -0.53 -23.91
N ARG A 137 -23.53 -1.50 -24.52
CA ARG A 137 -23.47 -1.74 -25.96
C ARG A 137 -24.48 -0.87 -26.71
N GLY A 138 -24.02 -0.16 -27.73
CA GLY A 138 -24.85 0.45 -28.73
C GLY A 138 -25.16 -0.52 -29.91
N GLU A 139 -25.65 0.01 -30.99
CA GLU A 139 -25.92 -0.76 -32.23
C GLU A 139 -24.66 -1.13 -33.03
N VAL A 140 -23.53 -0.53 -32.70
CA VAL A 140 -22.23 -0.78 -33.37
C VAL A 140 -21.59 -2.04 -32.83
N PRO A 141 -21.12 -2.96 -33.69
CA PRO A 141 -20.39 -4.15 -33.24
C PRO A 141 -19.10 -3.75 -32.48
N MET A 142 -18.91 -4.35 -31.33
CA MET A 142 -17.68 -4.13 -30.50
C MET A 142 -16.69 -5.27 -30.77
N THR A 143 -15.40 -4.94 -30.79
CA THR A 143 -14.32 -5.94 -30.85
C THR A 143 -14.46 -6.92 -29.69
N LYS A 144 -14.39 -8.23 -29.97
CA LYS A 144 -14.51 -9.28 -28.96
C LYS A 144 -13.46 -9.16 -27.86
N SER A 145 -13.81 -9.58 -26.65
CA SER A 145 -12.95 -9.48 -25.45
C SER A 145 -11.57 -10.10 -25.65
N GLU A 146 -11.51 -11.25 -26.32
CA GLU A 146 -10.25 -11.96 -26.58
C GLU A 146 -9.31 -11.12 -27.46
N VAL A 147 -9.84 -10.44 -28.46
CA VAL A 147 -9.07 -9.58 -29.37
C VAL A 147 -8.62 -8.32 -28.62
N ARG A 148 -9.47 -7.73 -27.77
CA ARG A 148 -9.10 -6.58 -26.96
C ARG A 148 -8.00 -6.92 -25.95
N ALA A 149 -8.04 -8.11 -25.37
CA ALA A 149 -7.01 -8.58 -24.44
C ALA A 149 -5.61 -8.75 -25.07
N LEU A 150 -5.56 -8.95 -26.40
CA LEU A 150 -4.30 -9.09 -27.14
C LEU A 150 -3.68 -7.75 -27.57
N VAL A 151 -4.44 -6.66 -27.53
CA VAL A 151 -4.03 -5.33 -28.05
C VAL A 151 -3.53 -4.42 -26.91
N ILE A 152 -3.74 -4.79 -25.67
CA ILE A 152 -3.30 -4.08 -24.48
C ILE A 152 -2.00 -4.72 -23.96
#